data_4beae9c6035b50a34d08b63033a42ba6
#
_entry.id   4beae9c6035b50a34d08b63033a42ba6
#
_cell.length_a   1.000
_cell.length_b   1.000
_cell.length_c   1.000
_cell.angle_alpha   90.00
_cell.angle_beta   90.00
_cell.angle_gamma   90.00
#
_symmetry.space_group_name_H-M   'P 1'
#
loop_
_entity.id
_entity.type
_entity.pdbx_description
1 polymer ?
#
loop_
_entity_poly.entity_id
_entity_poly.type
_entity_poly.pdbx_seq_one_letter_code
_entity_poly.pdbx_strand_id
1 'polypeptide(L)'
;FRIWAPHAEHMRLRLSEKTIDMKETKNGWWTLPVKDVKHGDRYGFMINDDDQVLPDPRSPWQPGGVHDLSAWVDHSAYEWQDQGWRPPPLGSAVLYELHVGTFTEGGTFESAVARLNELVDLGITHVELLPVNEFSGERGWGYDGVDLYAPHHNYGGPHGLKTFVDACHQRGL
;
A
#
# COMPACT_ATOMS: atom_id res chain seq x y z
N PHE A 1 15.52 7.36 -0.15
CA PHE A 1 14.34 8.09 -0.60
C PHE A 1 14.58 8.72 -1.97
N ARG A 2 13.54 8.76 -2.79
CA ARG A 2 13.64 9.29 -4.15
C ARG A 2 12.31 9.88 -4.58
N ILE A 3 12.33 11.11 -5.12
CA ILE A 3 11.13 11.79 -5.64
C ILE A 3 11.44 12.50 -6.96
N TRP A 4 10.46 12.56 -7.84
CA TRP A 4 10.54 13.33 -9.07
C TRP A 4 9.85 14.68 -8.89
N ALA A 5 10.63 15.76 -9.00
CA ALA A 5 10.17 17.14 -8.85
C ALA A 5 10.99 18.06 -9.78
N PRO A 6 10.71 18.03 -11.09
CA PRO A 6 11.56 18.66 -12.10
C PRO A 6 11.58 20.20 -12.04
N HIS A 7 10.64 20.81 -11.34
CA HIS A 7 10.54 22.26 -11.19
C HIS A 7 10.92 22.75 -9.78
N ALA A 8 11.34 21.85 -8.90
CA ALA A 8 11.82 22.23 -7.58
C ALA A 8 13.24 22.83 -7.68
N GLU A 9 13.47 23.91 -6.95
CA GLU A 9 14.81 24.52 -6.82
C GLU A 9 15.62 23.78 -5.75
N HIS A 10 14.93 23.30 -4.69
CA HIS A 10 15.49 22.38 -3.72
C HIS A 10 14.41 21.51 -3.06
N MET A 11 14.83 20.37 -2.55
CA MET A 11 13.95 19.40 -1.90
C MET A 11 14.53 18.99 -0.56
N ARG A 12 13.64 18.83 0.43
CA ARG A 12 13.97 18.32 1.76
C ARG A 12 13.11 17.10 2.08
N LEU A 13 13.71 16.13 2.74
CA LEU A 13 13.02 15.01 3.35
C LEU A 13 12.75 15.32 4.82
N ARG A 14 11.50 15.28 5.24
CA ARG A 14 11.13 15.15 6.65
C ARG A 14 11.07 13.66 6.98
N LEU A 15 11.91 13.20 7.89
CA LEU A 15 11.91 11.83 8.39
C LEU A 15 11.82 11.87 9.91
N SER A 16 10.70 11.44 10.43
CA SER A 16 10.34 11.63 11.85
C SER A 16 10.51 13.10 12.26
N GLU A 17 11.38 13.43 13.18
CA GLU A 17 11.64 14.81 13.65
C GLU A 17 12.76 15.52 12.89
N LYS A 18 13.40 14.86 11.90
CA LYS A 18 14.56 15.41 11.19
C LYS A 18 14.16 15.92 9.80
N THR A 19 14.69 17.06 9.42
CA THR A 19 14.63 17.56 8.05
C THR A 19 16.02 17.52 7.44
N ILE A 20 16.16 16.94 6.25
CA ILE A 20 17.44 16.65 5.61
C ILE A 20 17.34 17.04 4.15
N ASP A 21 18.33 17.79 3.65
CA ASP A 21 18.39 18.19 2.24
C ASP A 21 18.61 16.98 1.34
N MET A 22 17.89 16.97 0.23
CA MET A 22 18.03 15.96 -0.82
C MET A 22 18.97 16.45 -1.91
N LYS A 23 19.53 15.53 -2.65
CA LYS A 23 20.43 15.82 -3.77
C LYS A 23 19.68 15.67 -5.09
N GLU A 24 19.73 16.72 -5.91
CA GLU A 24 19.27 16.63 -7.29
C GLU A 24 20.15 15.66 -8.10
N THR A 25 19.51 14.91 -8.95
CA THR A 25 20.11 14.01 -9.92
C THR A 25 19.59 14.33 -11.32
N LYS A 26 19.80 13.47 -12.30
CA LYS A 26 19.37 13.73 -13.69
C LYS A 26 17.84 13.73 -13.83
N ASN A 27 17.35 14.58 -14.76
CA ASN A 27 15.96 14.59 -15.22
C ASN A 27 14.92 14.92 -14.12
N GLY A 28 15.26 15.80 -13.20
CA GLY A 28 14.34 16.29 -12.16
C GLY A 28 14.12 15.31 -11.01
N TRP A 29 14.97 14.31 -10.86
CA TRP A 29 14.93 13.42 -9.73
C TRP A 29 15.77 13.93 -8.55
N TRP A 30 15.23 13.78 -7.36
CA TRP A 30 15.89 14.07 -6.08
C TRP A 30 16.06 12.80 -5.29
N THR A 31 17.21 12.63 -4.66
CA THR A 31 17.56 11.40 -3.93
C THR A 31 18.23 11.71 -2.61
N LEU A 32 17.99 10.85 -1.63
CA LEU A 32 18.67 10.86 -0.34
C LEU A 32 18.81 9.42 0.19
N PRO A 33 20.02 8.85 0.23
CA PRO A 33 20.27 7.60 0.92
C PRO A 33 20.26 7.85 2.44
N VAL A 34 19.41 7.12 3.15
CA VAL A 34 19.34 7.16 4.61
C VAL A 34 19.52 5.74 5.13
N LYS A 35 20.37 5.59 6.17
CA LYS A 35 20.57 4.32 6.87
C LYS A 35 19.62 4.23 8.07
N ASP A 36 19.39 3.02 8.53
CA ASP A 36 18.67 2.71 9.77
C ASP A 36 17.21 3.20 9.81
N VAL A 37 16.57 3.31 8.64
CA VAL A 37 15.13 3.57 8.54
C VAL A 37 14.38 2.32 8.98
N LYS A 38 13.40 2.49 9.86
CA LYS A 38 12.62 1.38 10.42
C LYS A 38 11.24 1.29 9.79
N HIS A 39 10.67 0.10 9.79
CA HIS A 39 9.28 -0.08 9.44
C HIS A 39 8.37 0.82 10.29
N GLY A 40 7.52 1.59 9.62
CA GLY A 40 6.62 2.56 10.26
C GLY A 40 7.18 3.96 10.47
N ASP A 41 8.48 4.20 10.20
CA ASP A 41 9.03 5.55 10.25
C ASP A 41 8.26 6.49 9.31
N ARG A 42 7.79 7.60 9.87
CA ARG A 42 6.96 8.58 9.15
C ARG A 42 7.84 9.54 8.36
N TYR A 43 7.46 9.77 7.11
CA TYR A 43 8.21 10.69 6.25
C TYR A 43 7.31 11.45 5.27
N GLY A 44 7.87 12.52 4.71
CA GLY A 44 7.27 13.29 3.64
C GLY A 44 8.29 14.23 3.00
N PHE A 45 7.88 14.95 1.99
CA PHE A 45 8.75 15.84 1.23
C PHE A 45 8.33 17.29 1.40
N MET A 46 9.32 18.17 1.42
CA MET A 46 9.15 19.62 1.46
C MET A 46 9.79 20.21 0.22
N ILE A 47 9.07 21.11 -0.46
CA ILE A 47 9.45 21.67 -1.76
C ILE A 47 9.85 23.13 -1.57
N ASN A 48 11.04 23.49 -2.00
CA ASN A 48 11.58 24.84 -1.91
C ASN A 48 11.54 25.39 -0.47
N ASP A 49 11.12 26.65 -0.29
CA ASP A 49 11.02 27.30 1.02
C ASP A 49 9.67 27.03 1.74
N ASP A 50 8.82 26.17 1.17
CA ASP A 50 7.57 25.81 1.81
C ASP A 50 7.83 24.82 2.96
N ASP A 51 7.33 25.17 4.16
CA ASP A 51 7.42 24.31 5.34
C ASP A 51 6.33 23.23 5.40
N GLN A 52 5.40 23.23 4.43
CA GLN A 52 4.42 22.17 4.31
C GLN A 52 5.11 20.84 3.98
N VAL A 53 4.82 19.82 4.77
CA VAL A 53 5.29 18.47 4.49
C VAL A 53 4.21 17.71 3.70
N LEU A 54 4.55 17.32 2.49
CA LEU A 54 3.66 16.59 1.60
C LEU A 54 3.95 15.08 1.66
N PRO A 55 2.92 14.23 1.53
CA PRO A 55 3.13 12.78 1.41
C PRO A 55 3.92 12.43 0.14
N ASP A 56 4.51 11.24 0.14
CA ASP A 56 5.13 10.67 -1.04
C ASP A 56 4.03 10.16 -1.99
N PRO A 57 3.92 10.68 -3.23
CA PRO A 57 2.93 10.21 -4.20
C PRO A 57 3.13 8.74 -4.61
N ARG A 58 4.23 8.12 -4.21
CA ARG A 58 4.54 6.70 -4.40
C ARG A 58 4.66 5.94 -3.09
N SER A 59 4.07 6.49 -2.04
CA SER A 59 4.05 5.85 -0.73
C SER A 59 3.38 4.46 -0.81
N PRO A 60 4.01 3.42 -0.25
CA PRO A 60 3.37 2.12 -0.10
C PRO A 60 2.45 2.05 1.12
N TRP A 61 2.44 3.07 1.98
CA TRP A 61 1.65 3.09 3.20
C TRP A 61 1.31 4.52 3.66
N GLN A 62 0.00 4.81 3.76
CA GLN A 62 -0.58 6.06 4.23
C GLN A 62 -1.42 5.81 5.49
N PRO A 63 -0.81 5.58 6.67
CA PRO A 63 -1.55 5.12 7.85
C PRO A 63 -2.53 6.13 8.43
N GLY A 64 -2.43 7.40 8.07
CA GLY A 64 -3.33 8.48 8.50
C GLY A 64 -4.16 9.07 7.35
N GLY A 65 -4.23 8.38 6.21
CA GLY A 65 -4.98 8.84 5.03
C GLY A 65 -4.16 9.71 4.08
N VAL A 66 -4.81 10.16 3.01
CA VAL A 66 -4.18 10.78 1.82
C VAL A 66 -3.37 12.06 2.08
N HIS A 67 -3.62 12.76 3.17
CA HIS A 67 -2.95 14.03 3.48
C HIS A 67 -1.92 13.92 4.62
N ASP A 68 -1.82 12.76 5.24
CA ASP A 68 -0.89 12.55 6.34
C ASP A 68 0.48 12.09 5.83
N LEU A 69 1.46 12.05 6.72
CA LEU A 69 2.79 11.57 6.38
C LEU A 69 2.76 10.12 5.92
N SER A 70 3.53 9.85 4.89
CA SER A 70 3.81 8.49 4.43
C SER A 70 4.54 7.68 5.49
N ALA A 71 4.47 6.37 5.43
CA ALA A 71 5.23 5.49 6.31
C ALA A 71 6.14 4.55 5.51
N TRP A 72 7.36 4.35 6.01
CA TRP A 72 8.31 3.41 5.43
C TRP A 72 7.87 1.97 5.67
N VAL A 73 7.89 1.16 4.61
CA VAL A 73 7.56 -0.28 4.70
C VAL A 73 8.82 -1.11 4.49
N ASP A 74 9.18 -1.89 5.49
CA ASP A 74 10.14 -2.98 5.30
C ASP A 74 9.41 -4.20 4.74
N HIS A 75 9.54 -4.41 3.45
CA HIS A 75 8.90 -5.56 2.80
C HIS A 75 9.53 -6.91 3.17
N SER A 76 10.78 -6.90 3.67
CA SER A 76 11.48 -8.12 4.07
C SER A 76 11.03 -8.64 5.45
N ALA A 77 10.37 -7.81 6.24
CA ALA A 77 9.84 -8.18 7.55
C ALA A 77 8.57 -9.08 7.47
N TYR A 78 7.98 -9.25 6.28
CA TYR A 78 6.84 -10.14 6.11
C TYR A 78 7.29 -11.53 5.67
N GLU A 79 6.96 -12.54 6.44
CA GLU A 79 7.27 -13.94 6.17
C GLU A 79 6.10 -14.62 5.46
N TRP A 80 6.23 -14.76 4.14
CA TRP A 80 5.23 -15.44 3.31
C TRP A 80 5.16 -16.93 3.64
N GLN A 81 3.93 -17.44 3.76
CA GLN A 81 3.67 -18.85 4.07
C GLN A 81 3.20 -19.67 2.83
N ASP A 82 3.37 -19.09 1.65
CA ASP A 82 2.88 -19.60 0.37
C ASP A 82 3.93 -20.39 -0.43
N GLN A 83 4.97 -20.89 0.21
CA GLN A 83 6.04 -21.66 -0.44
C GLN A 83 5.45 -22.88 -1.17
N GLY A 84 5.70 -22.94 -2.47
CA GLY A 84 5.19 -24.01 -3.32
C GLY A 84 3.81 -23.78 -3.92
N TRP A 85 3.13 -22.69 -3.56
CA TRP A 85 1.90 -22.29 -4.23
C TRP A 85 2.11 -22.07 -5.72
N ARG A 86 1.11 -22.45 -6.50
CA ARG A 86 1.08 -22.19 -7.96
C ARG A 86 -0.31 -21.68 -8.30
N PRO A 87 -0.41 -20.63 -9.15
CA PRO A 87 -1.71 -20.11 -9.56
C PRO A 87 -2.48 -21.19 -10.34
N PRO A 88 -3.79 -21.33 -10.09
CA PRO A 88 -4.65 -22.13 -10.96
C PRO A 88 -4.60 -21.62 -12.41
N PRO A 89 -4.74 -22.50 -13.42
CA PRO A 89 -4.71 -22.08 -14.81
C PRO A 89 -5.83 -21.11 -15.15
N LEU A 90 -5.52 -19.99 -15.81
CA LEU A 90 -6.50 -18.97 -16.17
C LEU A 90 -7.64 -19.52 -17.05
N GLY A 91 -7.37 -20.55 -17.90
CA GLY A 91 -8.38 -21.18 -18.74
C GLY A 91 -9.49 -21.91 -17.98
N SER A 92 -9.29 -22.22 -16.69
CA SER A 92 -10.30 -22.83 -15.80
C SER A 92 -10.68 -21.88 -14.66
N ALA A 93 -10.38 -20.59 -14.78
CA ALA A 93 -10.63 -19.62 -13.73
C ALA A 93 -12.12 -19.43 -13.48
N VAL A 94 -12.51 -19.48 -12.21
CA VAL A 94 -13.78 -19.01 -11.69
C VAL A 94 -13.45 -17.84 -10.77
N LEU A 95 -13.75 -16.63 -11.22
CA LEU A 95 -13.41 -15.40 -10.52
C LEU A 95 -14.55 -14.96 -9.62
N TYR A 96 -14.18 -14.47 -8.44
CA TYR A 96 -15.09 -13.79 -7.53
C TYR A 96 -14.55 -12.40 -7.27
N GLU A 97 -15.24 -11.37 -7.78
CA GLU A 97 -14.94 -9.98 -7.51
C GLU A 97 -15.54 -9.57 -6.17
N LEU A 98 -14.75 -8.97 -5.31
CA LEU A 98 -15.21 -8.45 -4.02
C LEU A 98 -14.68 -7.05 -3.72
N HIS A 99 -15.47 -6.30 -2.96
CA HIS A 99 -15.09 -5.03 -2.38
C HIS A 99 -14.74 -5.22 -0.90
N VAL A 100 -13.50 -4.99 -0.51
CA VAL A 100 -13.01 -5.26 0.85
C VAL A 100 -13.87 -4.59 1.93
N GLY A 101 -14.21 -3.32 1.73
CA GLY A 101 -14.98 -2.53 2.69
C GLY A 101 -16.44 -2.97 2.89
N THR A 102 -16.96 -3.88 2.04
CA THR A 102 -18.38 -4.34 2.13
C THR A 102 -18.55 -5.85 2.11
N PHE A 103 -17.49 -6.61 1.86
CA PHE A 103 -17.54 -8.07 1.82
C PHE A 103 -17.87 -8.69 3.18
N THR A 104 -17.43 -8.03 4.24
CA THR A 104 -17.74 -8.41 5.63
C THR A 104 -18.19 -7.21 6.43
N GLU A 105 -18.82 -7.42 7.57
CA GLU A 105 -19.19 -6.35 8.51
C GLU A 105 -17.96 -5.56 8.99
N GLY A 106 -16.81 -6.23 9.18
CA GLY A 106 -15.56 -5.60 9.60
C GLY A 106 -14.89 -4.74 8.52
N GLY A 107 -15.20 -4.96 7.24
CA GLY A 107 -14.72 -4.16 6.13
C GLY A 107 -13.19 -4.11 5.96
N THR A 108 -12.48 -5.16 6.40
CA THR A 108 -11.01 -5.22 6.37
C THR A 108 -10.50 -6.47 5.67
N PHE A 109 -9.23 -6.47 5.25
CA PHE A 109 -8.56 -7.65 4.74
C PHE A 109 -8.60 -8.82 5.75
N GLU A 110 -8.37 -8.53 7.05
CA GLU A 110 -8.41 -9.55 8.10
C GLU A 110 -9.79 -10.20 8.21
N SER A 111 -10.84 -9.40 8.23
CA SER A 111 -12.21 -9.93 8.28
C SER A 111 -12.59 -10.70 7.02
N ALA A 112 -12.06 -10.31 5.86
CA ALA A 112 -12.24 -11.01 4.60
C ALA A 112 -11.57 -12.40 4.62
N VAL A 113 -10.38 -12.53 5.23
CA VAL A 113 -9.70 -13.84 5.41
C VAL A 113 -10.61 -14.88 6.07
N ALA A 114 -11.42 -14.48 7.05
CA ALA A 114 -12.33 -15.37 7.75
C ALA A 114 -13.40 -16.02 6.83
N ARG A 115 -13.68 -15.41 5.67
CA ARG A 115 -14.69 -15.86 4.71
C ARG A 115 -14.12 -16.63 3.50
N LEU A 116 -12.79 -16.74 3.36
CA LEU A 116 -12.16 -17.36 2.18
C LEU A 116 -12.57 -18.84 2.00
N ASN A 117 -12.79 -19.58 3.07
CA ASN A 117 -13.22 -20.98 2.95
C ASN A 117 -14.57 -21.12 2.26
N GLU A 118 -15.49 -20.18 2.43
CA GLU A 118 -16.78 -20.17 1.74
C GLU A 118 -16.61 -20.00 0.23
N LEU A 119 -15.62 -19.22 -0.20
CA LEU A 119 -15.30 -19.06 -1.63
C LEU A 119 -14.70 -20.35 -2.20
N VAL A 120 -13.82 -21.02 -1.45
CA VAL A 120 -13.28 -22.34 -1.84
C VAL A 120 -14.39 -23.37 -1.97
N ASP A 121 -15.29 -23.45 -1.00
CA ASP A 121 -16.42 -24.39 -1.00
C ASP A 121 -17.38 -24.13 -2.17
N LEU A 122 -17.49 -22.87 -2.61
CA LEU A 122 -18.26 -22.48 -3.79
C LEU A 122 -17.55 -22.85 -5.12
N GLY A 123 -16.28 -23.24 -5.08
CA GLY A 123 -15.49 -23.60 -6.27
C GLY A 123 -14.80 -22.40 -6.93
N ILE A 124 -14.67 -21.30 -6.23
CA ILE A 124 -13.89 -20.13 -6.70
C ILE A 124 -12.40 -20.51 -6.75
N THR A 125 -11.72 -20.06 -7.80
CA THR A 125 -10.28 -20.29 -7.98
C THR A 125 -9.46 -19.00 -7.93
N HIS A 126 -10.10 -17.85 -8.19
CA HIS A 126 -9.45 -16.55 -8.23
C HIS A 126 -10.31 -15.52 -7.51
N VAL A 127 -9.69 -14.72 -6.68
CA VAL A 127 -10.33 -13.55 -6.08
C VAL A 127 -9.85 -12.31 -6.80
N GLU A 128 -10.79 -11.50 -7.28
CA GLU A 128 -10.56 -10.18 -7.84
C GLU A 128 -10.96 -9.13 -6.80
N LEU A 129 -10.05 -8.20 -6.50
CA LEU A 129 -10.35 -7.10 -5.60
C LEU A 129 -10.77 -5.88 -6.40
N LEU A 130 -11.91 -5.27 -6.06
CA LEU A 130 -12.16 -3.87 -6.41
C LEU A 130 -10.97 -3.02 -5.92
N PRO A 131 -10.71 -1.83 -6.52
CA PRO A 131 -9.51 -1.06 -6.20
C PRO A 131 -9.35 -0.84 -4.70
N VAL A 132 -8.14 -1.11 -4.19
CA VAL A 132 -7.81 -1.07 -2.76
C VAL A 132 -6.83 0.04 -2.40
N ASN A 133 -6.45 0.86 -3.37
CA ASN A 133 -5.54 1.98 -3.16
C ASN A 133 -6.16 3.06 -2.26
N GLU A 134 -5.29 3.84 -1.60
CA GLU A 134 -5.70 4.86 -0.64
C GLU A 134 -6.53 5.96 -1.31
N PHE A 135 -7.68 6.25 -0.73
CA PHE A 135 -8.63 7.29 -1.14
C PHE A 135 -9.04 8.14 0.06
N SER A 136 -9.64 9.32 -0.21
CA SER A 136 -10.08 10.24 0.83
C SER A 136 -11.33 9.74 1.54
N GLY A 137 -11.32 9.78 2.87
CA GLY A 137 -12.43 9.34 3.71
C GLY A 137 -12.39 7.85 4.04
N GLU A 138 -13.50 7.36 4.61
CA GLU A 138 -13.58 5.98 5.14
C GLU A 138 -14.36 5.02 4.24
N ARG A 139 -15.11 5.55 3.29
CA ARG A 139 -15.99 4.76 2.41
C ARG A 139 -15.87 5.23 0.97
N GLY A 140 -15.59 4.30 0.09
CA GLY A 140 -15.46 4.55 -1.34
C GLY A 140 -15.40 3.24 -2.11
N TRP A 141 -15.63 3.32 -3.41
CA TRP A 141 -15.47 2.18 -4.32
C TRP A 141 -14.01 1.92 -4.69
N GLY A 142 -13.09 2.84 -4.31
CA GLY A 142 -11.66 2.77 -4.62
C GLY A 142 -11.26 3.37 -5.97
N TYR A 143 -12.21 3.81 -6.81
CA TYR A 143 -11.92 4.36 -8.14
C TYR A 143 -11.47 5.83 -8.13
N ASP A 144 -11.55 6.50 -7.00
CA ASP A 144 -11.10 7.87 -6.74
C ASP A 144 -9.79 7.91 -5.93
N GLY A 145 -8.95 6.88 -6.09
CA GLY A 145 -7.70 6.74 -5.37
C GLY A 145 -6.72 7.90 -5.60
N VAL A 146 -6.10 8.33 -4.52
CA VAL A 146 -5.12 9.41 -4.47
C VAL A 146 -3.71 8.84 -4.42
N ASP A 147 -3.42 7.94 -3.48
CA ASP A 147 -2.11 7.31 -3.31
C ASP A 147 -2.14 5.89 -3.87
N LEU A 148 -1.86 5.79 -5.17
CA LEU A 148 -2.08 4.57 -5.97
C LEU A 148 -1.24 3.35 -5.54
N TYR A 149 -0.18 3.57 -4.76
CA TYR A 149 0.72 2.50 -4.31
C TYR A 149 0.45 2.05 -2.87
N ALA A 150 -0.41 2.78 -2.14
CA ALA A 150 -0.75 2.46 -0.77
C ALA A 150 -2.11 1.74 -0.71
N PRO A 151 -2.19 0.55 -0.12
CA PRO A 151 -3.47 -0.04 0.24
C PRO A 151 -4.17 0.83 1.30
N HIS A 152 -5.50 0.98 1.16
CA HIS A 152 -6.30 1.84 2.02
C HIS A 152 -6.14 1.47 3.50
N HIS A 153 -5.87 2.50 4.32
CA HIS A 153 -5.53 2.30 5.73
C HIS A 153 -6.63 1.59 6.53
N ASN A 154 -7.91 1.91 6.26
CA ASN A 154 -9.04 1.27 6.94
C ASN A 154 -9.25 -0.19 6.53
N TYR A 155 -8.71 -0.63 5.39
CA TYR A 155 -8.73 -2.04 5.00
C TYR A 155 -7.64 -2.87 5.68
N GLY A 156 -6.67 -2.21 6.34
CA GLY A 156 -5.54 -2.85 7.04
C GLY A 156 -4.17 -2.56 6.42
N GLY A 157 -4.11 -1.64 5.42
CA GLY A 157 -2.88 -1.20 4.79
C GLY A 157 -2.05 -2.32 4.15
N PRO A 158 -0.73 -2.13 3.97
CA PRO A 158 0.11 -3.09 3.26
C PRO A 158 0.27 -4.43 3.98
N HIS A 159 0.25 -4.44 5.32
CA HIS A 159 0.32 -5.69 6.08
C HIS A 159 -0.95 -6.51 5.90
N GLY A 160 -2.12 -5.88 6.04
CA GLY A 160 -3.42 -6.53 5.84
C GLY A 160 -3.56 -7.14 4.44
N LEU A 161 -3.15 -6.39 3.39
CA LEU A 161 -3.17 -6.91 2.02
C LEU A 161 -2.25 -8.15 1.87
N LYS A 162 -1.03 -8.10 2.39
CA LYS A 162 -0.11 -9.27 2.34
C LYS A 162 -0.70 -10.48 3.04
N THR A 163 -1.27 -10.28 4.23
CA THR A 163 -1.92 -11.36 5.00
C THR A 163 -3.11 -11.96 4.23
N PHE A 164 -3.90 -11.12 3.56
CA PHE A 164 -5.01 -11.59 2.74
C PHE A 164 -4.53 -12.42 1.55
N VAL A 165 -3.52 -11.94 0.81
CA VAL A 165 -2.94 -12.67 -0.33
C VAL A 165 -2.36 -14.00 0.12
N ASP A 166 -1.58 -14.02 1.20
CA ASP A 166 -0.97 -15.23 1.75
C ASP A 166 -2.05 -16.26 2.17
N ALA A 167 -3.12 -15.78 2.81
CA ALA A 167 -4.25 -16.61 3.19
C ALA A 167 -5.03 -17.18 1.98
N CYS A 168 -5.13 -16.44 0.88
CA CYS A 168 -5.65 -16.94 -0.40
C CYS A 168 -4.77 -18.07 -0.94
N HIS A 169 -3.46 -17.83 -1.04
CA HIS A 169 -2.48 -18.79 -1.54
C HIS A 169 -2.48 -20.11 -0.75
N GLN A 170 -2.56 -20.05 0.59
CA GLN A 170 -2.66 -21.23 1.46
C GLN A 170 -3.92 -22.07 1.20
N ARG A 171 -4.93 -21.49 0.59
CA ARG A 171 -6.20 -22.16 0.22
C ARG A 171 -6.28 -22.55 -1.25
N GLY A 172 -5.22 -22.28 -2.02
CA GLY A 172 -5.17 -22.59 -3.44
C GLY A 172 -5.88 -21.58 -4.35
N LEU A 173 -6.23 -20.41 -3.78
CA LEU A 173 -6.82 -19.28 -4.52
C LEU A 173 -5.73 -18.42 -5.16
#